data_6877879a62b0b3d5c90c74b7fd7bd703
#
_entry.id   6877879a62b0b3d5c90c74b7fd7bd703
#
_cell.length_a   1.000
_cell.length_b   1.000
_cell.length_c   1.000
_cell.angle_alpha   90.00
_cell.angle_beta   90.00
_cell.angle_gamma   90.00
#
_symmetry.space_group_name_H-M   'P 1'
#
loop_
_entity.id
_entity.type
_entity.pdbx_description
1 polymer ?
#
loop_
_entity_poly.entity_id
_entity_poly.type
_entity_poly.pdbx_seq_one_letter_code
_entity_poly.pdbx_strand_id
1 'polypeptide(L)'
;AFGAAQEQAANSKNNSILAEALSALADISLKQGSLDESLAMHKEALEIFIKQKDAVGAARSYNNMGYLLRRKNDNSKAIESYSQVERILDENDDSELISSQLILARSLMDLGEIDRARDHALTAFDKTEKSNDKQLHARAQAVLGRYYAKVGDLDVASHHYSQALDAMNEEGDILAMVDITILLGEVLQDSGKNDEAMEHFREALIIAEANDLRMQIGELLIRLGSVAPDKSRRMEYLQRALAVFRELGAKSRMREVQTKVHNAVMGR
;
A
#
# COMPACT_ATOMS: atom_id res chain seq x y z
N ALA A 1 -0.31 -18.96 20.36
CA ALA A 1 -1.07 -19.12 19.09
C ALA A 1 -0.14 -19.36 17.88
N PHE A 2 1.01 -18.67 17.82
CA PHE A 2 2.01 -18.76 16.72
C PHE A 2 2.58 -20.17 16.55
N GLY A 3 3.07 -20.80 17.62
CA GLY A 3 3.65 -22.13 17.58
C GLY A 3 2.66 -23.23 17.21
N ALA A 4 1.41 -23.11 17.64
CA ALA A 4 0.39 -24.10 17.35
C ALA A 4 -0.02 -24.10 15.86
N ALA A 5 -0.09 -22.91 15.22
CA ALA A 5 -0.42 -22.82 13.79
C ALA A 5 0.72 -23.37 12.91
N GLN A 6 1.96 -23.08 13.27
CA GLN A 6 3.15 -23.58 12.57
C GLN A 6 3.31 -25.10 12.75
N GLU A 7 3.06 -25.63 13.94
CA GLU A 7 3.11 -27.06 14.23
C GLU A 7 1.99 -27.83 13.50
N GLN A 8 0.79 -27.27 13.46
CA GLN A 8 -0.33 -27.83 12.68
C GLN A 8 -0.05 -27.80 11.17
N ALA A 9 0.50 -26.73 10.63
CA ALA A 9 0.89 -26.61 9.23
C ALA A 9 2.06 -27.52 8.86
N ALA A 10 3.08 -27.66 9.72
CA ALA A 10 4.20 -28.57 9.52
C ALA A 10 3.80 -30.06 9.59
N ASN A 11 2.83 -30.40 10.42
CA ASN A 11 2.27 -31.74 10.52
C ASN A 11 1.29 -32.06 9.37
N SER A 12 0.83 -31.08 8.60
CA SER A 12 0.06 -31.31 7.40
C SER A 12 1.01 -31.74 6.28
N LYS A 13 0.71 -32.84 5.56
CA LYS A 13 1.42 -33.25 4.35
C LYS A 13 1.23 -32.27 3.17
N ASN A 14 0.55 -31.14 3.40
CA ASN A 14 0.23 -30.15 2.39
C ASN A 14 1.15 -28.93 2.53
N ASN A 15 2.27 -28.93 1.79
CA ASN A 15 3.25 -27.86 1.78
C ASN A 15 2.67 -26.49 1.35
N SER A 16 1.58 -26.47 0.54
CA SER A 16 0.90 -25.23 0.18
C SER A 16 0.31 -24.53 1.40
N ILE A 17 -0.37 -25.28 2.26
CA ILE A 17 -0.96 -24.72 3.48
C ILE A 17 0.14 -24.19 4.41
N LEU A 18 1.28 -24.87 4.48
CA LEU A 18 2.42 -24.40 5.25
C LEU A 18 2.96 -23.07 4.72
N ALA A 19 3.16 -22.95 3.40
CA ALA A 19 3.66 -21.73 2.80
C ALA A 19 2.70 -20.54 2.98
N GLU A 20 1.39 -20.76 2.82
CA GLU A 20 0.37 -19.75 3.08
C GLU A 20 0.33 -19.35 4.57
N ALA A 21 0.43 -20.32 5.48
CA ALA A 21 0.49 -20.03 6.91
C ALA A 21 1.73 -19.23 7.29
N LEU A 22 2.90 -19.55 6.73
CA LEU A 22 4.13 -18.80 6.92
C LEU A 22 3.99 -17.36 6.40
N SER A 23 3.39 -17.17 5.23
CA SER A 23 3.15 -15.84 4.66
C SER A 23 2.20 -15.02 5.56
N ALA A 24 1.12 -15.60 6.04
CA ALA A 24 0.18 -14.93 6.96
C ALA A 24 0.84 -14.58 8.30
N LEU A 25 1.69 -15.45 8.84
CA LEU A 25 2.45 -15.21 10.06
C LEU A 25 3.49 -14.09 9.85
N ALA A 26 4.14 -14.06 8.68
CA ALA A 26 5.07 -12.99 8.32
C ALA A 26 4.37 -11.62 8.28
N ASP A 27 3.15 -11.52 7.77
CA ASP A 27 2.36 -10.29 7.78
C ASP A 27 2.00 -9.83 9.20
N ILE A 28 1.73 -10.77 10.12
CA ILE A 28 1.50 -10.47 11.53
C ILE A 28 2.78 -9.93 12.18
N SER A 29 3.94 -10.59 11.95
CA SER A 29 5.24 -10.13 12.46
C SER A 29 5.60 -8.74 11.94
N LEU A 30 5.29 -8.45 10.66
CA LEU A 30 5.46 -7.12 10.08
C LEU A 30 4.62 -6.06 10.81
N LYS A 31 3.35 -6.34 11.11
CA LYS A 31 2.46 -5.44 11.88
C LYS A 31 2.98 -5.18 13.29
N GLN A 32 3.65 -6.16 13.90
CA GLN A 32 4.31 -6.05 15.19
C GLN A 32 5.67 -5.32 15.13
N GLY A 33 6.18 -5.04 13.93
CA GLY A 33 7.46 -4.37 13.71
C GLY A 33 8.67 -5.30 13.69
N SER A 34 8.47 -6.62 13.73
CA SER A 34 9.51 -7.65 13.70
C SER A 34 9.95 -7.94 12.26
N LEU A 35 10.66 -6.96 11.63
CA LEU A 35 11.02 -7.04 10.21
C LEU A 35 11.89 -8.26 9.85
N ASP A 36 12.83 -8.64 10.73
CA ASP A 36 13.72 -9.79 10.48
C ASP A 36 12.98 -11.12 10.54
N GLU A 37 12.07 -11.28 11.47
CA GLU A 37 11.23 -12.46 11.62
C GLU A 37 10.29 -12.60 10.42
N SER A 38 9.63 -11.50 10.02
CA SER A 38 8.80 -11.47 8.82
C SER A 38 9.59 -11.85 7.57
N LEU A 39 10.81 -11.32 7.40
CA LEU A 39 11.68 -11.64 6.27
C LEU A 39 12.07 -13.12 6.24
N ALA A 40 12.38 -13.72 7.40
CA ALA A 40 12.73 -15.14 7.52
C ALA A 40 11.56 -16.03 7.10
N MET A 41 10.35 -15.73 7.57
CA MET A 41 9.14 -16.50 7.22
C MET A 41 8.80 -16.41 5.73
N HIS A 42 8.92 -15.21 5.11
CA HIS A 42 8.71 -15.09 3.66
C HIS A 42 9.76 -15.86 2.85
N LYS A 43 11.02 -15.95 3.32
CA LYS A 43 12.04 -16.81 2.68
C LYS A 43 11.69 -18.28 2.75
N GLU A 44 11.23 -18.75 3.90
CA GLU A 44 10.81 -20.15 4.08
C GLU A 44 9.59 -20.48 3.20
N ALA A 45 8.60 -19.59 3.16
CA ALA A 45 7.44 -19.73 2.28
C ALA A 45 7.86 -19.76 0.79
N LEU A 46 8.78 -18.87 0.39
CA LEU A 46 9.31 -18.81 -0.97
C LEU A 46 9.96 -20.13 -1.41
N GLU A 47 10.79 -20.74 -0.55
CA GLU A 47 11.41 -22.03 -0.85
C GLU A 47 10.37 -23.13 -1.13
N ILE A 48 9.25 -23.11 -0.43
CA ILE A 48 8.16 -24.07 -0.65
C ILE A 48 7.46 -23.77 -1.97
N PHE A 49 7.10 -22.49 -2.25
CA PHE A 49 6.46 -22.10 -3.51
C PHE A 49 7.31 -22.45 -4.74
N ILE A 50 8.64 -22.20 -4.68
CA ILE A 50 9.57 -22.57 -5.75
C ILE A 50 9.57 -24.10 -5.97
N LYS A 51 9.65 -24.90 -4.90
CA LYS A 51 9.60 -26.39 -5.01
C LYS A 51 8.30 -26.88 -5.61
N GLN A 52 7.21 -26.19 -5.39
CA GLN A 52 5.89 -26.51 -5.93
C GLN A 52 5.64 -25.95 -7.33
N LYS A 53 6.56 -25.12 -7.86
CA LYS A 53 6.38 -24.38 -9.11
C LYS A 53 5.19 -23.42 -9.07
N ASP A 54 4.87 -22.91 -7.87
CA ASP A 54 3.82 -21.89 -7.66
C ASP A 54 4.41 -20.50 -7.95
N ALA A 55 4.23 -20.03 -9.18
CA ALA A 55 4.71 -18.74 -9.64
C ALA A 55 4.05 -17.58 -8.88
N VAL A 56 2.75 -17.70 -8.57
CA VAL A 56 1.98 -16.66 -7.87
C VAL A 56 2.48 -16.50 -6.43
N GLY A 57 2.63 -17.60 -5.70
CA GLY A 57 3.15 -17.61 -4.34
C GLY A 57 4.60 -17.11 -4.27
N ALA A 58 5.45 -17.51 -5.23
CA ALA A 58 6.82 -17.04 -5.31
C ALA A 58 6.91 -15.53 -5.60
N ALA A 59 6.14 -15.01 -6.57
CA ALA A 59 6.10 -13.58 -6.89
C ALA A 59 5.62 -12.75 -5.70
N ARG A 60 4.59 -13.20 -4.99
CA ARG A 60 4.07 -12.56 -3.77
C ARG A 60 5.14 -12.51 -2.67
N SER A 61 5.84 -13.62 -2.45
CA SER A 61 6.91 -13.70 -1.44
C SER A 61 8.07 -12.75 -1.77
N TYR A 62 8.52 -12.69 -3.02
CA TYR A 62 9.55 -11.74 -3.46
C TYR A 62 9.10 -10.28 -3.31
N ASN A 63 7.86 -9.94 -3.66
CA ASN A 63 7.31 -8.60 -3.45
C ASN A 63 7.36 -8.19 -1.96
N ASN A 64 6.93 -9.08 -1.07
CA ASN A 64 6.92 -8.82 0.37
C ASN A 64 8.35 -8.70 0.92
N MET A 65 9.28 -9.55 0.47
CA MET A 65 10.69 -9.45 0.84
C MET A 65 11.31 -8.13 0.38
N GLY A 66 11.04 -7.70 -0.86
CA GLY A 66 11.50 -6.41 -1.38
C GLY A 66 10.99 -5.25 -0.55
N TYR A 67 9.70 -5.25 -0.17
CA TYR A 67 9.10 -4.26 0.72
C TYR A 67 9.79 -4.22 2.10
N LEU A 68 10.03 -5.38 2.73
CA LEU A 68 10.70 -5.49 4.02
C LEU A 68 12.15 -4.99 3.96
N LEU A 69 12.90 -5.35 2.92
CA LEU A 69 14.27 -4.92 2.71
C LEU A 69 14.36 -3.40 2.52
N ARG A 70 13.43 -2.81 1.75
CA ARG A 70 13.32 -1.35 1.62
C ARG A 70 13.06 -0.69 2.98
N ARG A 71 12.17 -1.23 3.81
CA ARG A 71 11.93 -0.73 5.18
C ARG A 71 13.15 -0.83 6.09
N LYS A 72 14.06 -1.75 5.81
CA LYS A 72 15.37 -1.89 6.48
C LYS A 72 16.45 -0.98 5.86
N ASN A 73 16.11 -0.14 4.88
CA ASN A 73 17.02 0.69 4.10
C ASN A 73 18.05 -0.10 3.27
N ASP A 74 17.79 -1.38 2.99
CA ASP A 74 18.61 -2.22 2.09
C ASP A 74 18.00 -2.20 0.67
N ASN A 75 18.07 -1.03 0.03
CA ASN A 75 17.47 -0.80 -1.29
C ASN A 75 18.08 -1.70 -2.37
N SER A 76 19.36 -2.05 -2.26
CA SER A 76 20.03 -2.93 -3.22
C SER A 76 19.38 -4.32 -3.27
N LYS A 77 19.18 -4.95 -2.09
CA LYS A 77 18.51 -6.25 -2.02
C LYS A 77 17.01 -6.16 -2.29
N ALA A 78 16.38 -5.01 -2.03
CA ALA A 78 14.98 -4.80 -2.42
C ALA A 78 14.83 -4.84 -3.94
N ILE A 79 15.71 -4.14 -4.69
CA ILE A 79 15.75 -4.16 -6.16
C ILE A 79 16.00 -5.58 -6.67
N GLU A 80 16.93 -6.32 -6.07
CA GLU A 80 17.19 -7.71 -6.43
C GLU A 80 15.93 -8.60 -6.27
N SER A 81 15.21 -8.44 -5.16
CA SER A 81 13.95 -9.17 -4.92
C SER A 81 12.90 -8.83 -5.97
N TYR A 82 12.75 -7.54 -6.32
CA TYR A 82 11.81 -7.11 -7.36
C TYR A 82 12.21 -7.61 -8.76
N SER A 83 13.50 -7.71 -9.06
CA SER A 83 13.97 -8.31 -10.32
C SER A 83 13.63 -9.81 -10.44
N GLN A 84 13.50 -10.53 -9.31
CA GLN A 84 12.97 -11.90 -9.36
C GLN A 84 11.48 -11.93 -9.70
N VAL A 85 10.70 -10.96 -9.24
CA VAL A 85 9.28 -10.83 -9.65
C VAL A 85 9.18 -10.59 -11.15
N GLU A 86 10.00 -9.67 -11.72
CA GLU A 86 10.03 -9.42 -13.16
C GLU A 86 10.29 -10.71 -13.97
N ARG A 87 11.29 -11.49 -13.57
CA ARG A 87 11.60 -12.78 -14.23
C ARG A 87 10.42 -13.74 -14.19
N ILE A 88 9.70 -13.83 -13.06
CA ILE A 88 8.50 -14.68 -12.95
C ILE A 88 7.41 -14.18 -13.89
N LEU A 89 7.21 -12.86 -13.99
CA LEU A 89 6.22 -12.26 -14.87
C LEU A 89 6.55 -12.49 -16.36
N ASP A 90 7.82 -12.41 -16.73
CA ASP A 90 8.29 -12.65 -18.11
C ASP A 90 8.14 -14.13 -18.53
N GLU A 91 8.32 -15.05 -17.58
CA GLU A 91 8.22 -16.50 -17.82
C GLU A 91 6.77 -17.02 -17.80
N ASN A 92 5.82 -16.24 -17.26
CA ASN A 92 4.43 -16.67 -17.05
C ASN A 92 3.45 -15.57 -17.47
N ASP A 93 2.58 -15.87 -18.42
CA ASP A 93 1.47 -14.98 -18.79
C ASP A 93 0.18 -15.41 -18.05
N ASP A 94 0.23 -15.34 -16.71
CA ASP A 94 -0.85 -15.74 -15.84
C ASP A 94 -1.60 -14.50 -15.32
N SER A 95 -2.92 -14.47 -15.48
CA SER A 95 -3.77 -13.38 -14.99
C SER A 95 -3.69 -13.23 -13.45
N GLU A 96 -3.44 -14.31 -12.70
CA GLU A 96 -3.25 -14.25 -11.26
C GLU A 96 -2.00 -13.46 -10.83
N LEU A 97 -1.03 -13.30 -11.74
CA LEU A 97 0.18 -12.50 -11.51
C LEU A 97 -0.05 -10.99 -11.64
N ILE A 98 -1.17 -10.53 -12.19
CA ILE A 98 -1.45 -9.09 -12.35
C ILE A 98 -1.36 -8.33 -11.02
N SER A 99 -1.89 -8.91 -9.95
CA SER A 99 -1.77 -8.31 -8.61
C SER A 99 -0.32 -8.13 -8.17
N SER A 100 0.54 -9.11 -8.44
CA SER A 100 1.99 -9.03 -8.15
C SER A 100 2.67 -7.97 -9.01
N GLN A 101 2.27 -7.83 -10.26
CA GLN A 101 2.77 -6.82 -11.19
C GLN A 101 2.40 -5.40 -10.75
N LEU A 102 1.18 -5.17 -10.26
CA LEU A 102 0.75 -3.88 -9.70
C LEU A 102 1.52 -3.53 -8.41
N ILE A 103 1.78 -4.51 -7.54
CA ILE A 103 2.59 -4.29 -6.33
C ILE A 103 4.03 -3.95 -6.73
N LEU A 104 4.59 -4.63 -7.71
CA LEU A 104 5.92 -4.36 -8.24
C LEU A 104 6.02 -2.93 -8.79
N ALA A 105 5.07 -2.50 -9.63
CA ALA A 105 5.03 -1.14 -10.17
C ALA A 105 5.04 -0.08 -9.06
N ARG A 106 4.22 -0.23 -8.03
CA ARG A 106 4.21 0.66 -6.86
C ARG A 106 5.55 0.69 -6.14
N SER A 107 6.14 -0.47 -5.94
CA SER A 107 7.41 -0.61 -5.22
C SER A 107 8.58 0.02 -5.98
N LEU A 108 8.60 -0.13 -7.31
CA LEU A 108 9.57 0.52 -8.19
C LEU A 108 9.42 2.04 -8.18
N MET A 109 8.19 2.57 -8.18
CA MET A 109 7.94 4.01 -7.99
C MET A 109 8.50 4.53 -6.66
N ASP A 110 8.37 3.76 -5.60
CA ASP A 110 8.89 4.13 -4.28
C ASP A 110 10.44 4.12 -4.21
N LEU A 111 11.08 3.33 -5.07
CA LEU A 111 12.54 3.28 -5.24
C LEU A 111 13.08 4.32 -6.23
N GLY A 112 12.21 5.02 -6.96
CA GLY A 112 12.59 5.97 -8.01
C GLY A 112 12.86 5.34 -9.38
N GLU A 113 12.61 4.03 -9.54
CA GLU A 113 12.73 3.29 -10.80
C GLU A 113 11.50 3.53 -11.70
N ILE A 114 11.32 4.79 -12.10
CA ILE A 114 10.03 5.28 -12.69
C ILE A 114 9.72 4.64 -14.03
N ASP A 115 10.72 4.45 -14.91
CA ASP A 115 10.50 3.86 -16.24
C ASP A 115 10.07 2.39 -16.13
N ARG A 116 10.74 1.61 -15.27
CA ARG A 116 10.36 0.21 -15.01
C ARG A 116 8.95 0.14 -14.39
N ALA A 117 8.65 1.04 -13.46
CA ALA A 117 7.33 1.10 -12.84
C ALA A 117 6.22 1.39 -13.86
N ARG A 118 6.47 2.29 -14.82
CA ARG A 118 5.54 2.60 -15.90
C ARG A 118 5.21 1.35 -16.72
N ASP A 119 6.24 0.66 -17.17
CA ASP A 119 6.07 -0.49 -18.07
C ASP A 119 5.25 -1.59 -17.41
N HIS A 120 5.49 -1.86 -16.11
CA HIS A 120 4.67 -2.81 -15.35
C HIS A 120 3.25 -2.30 -15.08
N ALA A 121 3.06 -1.00 -14.80
CA ALA A 121 1.73 -0.44 -14.56
C ALA A 121 0.86 -0.50 -15.83
N LEU A 122 1.40 -0.12 -16.99
CA LEU A 122 0.69 -0.17 -18.27
C LEU A 122 0.38 -1.62 -18.68
N THR A 123 1.36 -2.52 -18.59
CA THR A 123 1.13 -3.93 -18.92
C THR A 123 0.05 -4.56 -18.03
N ALA A 124 0.06 -4.27 -16.73
CA ALA A 124 -0.97 -4.75 -15.82
C ALA A 124 -2.34 -4.17 -16.17
N PHE A 125 -2.41 -2.87 -16.49
CA PHE A 125 -3.65 -2.20 -16.90
C PHE A 125 -4.24 -2.85 -18.14
N ASP A 126 -3.45 -3.03 -19.22
CA ASP A 126 -3.88 -3.66 -20.47
C ASP A 126 -4.39 -5.10 -20.26
N LYS A 127 -3.78 -5.84 -19.33
CA LYS A 127 -4.25 -7.18 -18.95
C LYS A 127 -5.59 -7.13 -18.22
N THR A 128 -5.81 -6.12 -17.37
CA THR A 128 -7.08 -5.98 -16.64
C THR A 128 -8.23 -5.56 -17.53
N GLU A 129 -7.99 -4.78 -18.59
CA GLU A 129 -9.04 -4.44 -19.58
C GLU A 129 -9.62 -5.67 -20.27
N LYS A 130 -8.82 -6.72 -20.44
CA LYS A 130 -9.23 -7.98 -21.06
C LYS A 130 -9.90 -8.94 -20.07
N SER A 131 -9.74 -8.68 -18.79
CA SER A 131 -10.36 -9.45 -17.72
C SER A 131 -11.72 -8.82 -17.36
N ASN A 132 -12.67 -9.63 -16.91
CA ASN A 132 -13.93 -9.09 -16.35
C ASN A 132 -13.80 -8.72 -14.86
N ASP A 133 -12.58 -8.64 -14.33
CA ASP A 133 -12.32 -8.31 -12.93
C ASP A 133 -12.26 -6.78 -12.76
N LYS A 134 -13.41 -6.19 -12.45
CA LYS A 134 -13.55 -4.75 -12.22
C LYS A 134 -12.71 -4.25 -11.05
N GLN A 135 -12.59 -5.04 -9.99
CA GLN A 135 -11.81 -4.66 -8.81
C GLN A 135 -10.31 -4.59 -9.14
N LEU A 136 -9.81 -5.57 -9.90
CA LEU A 136 -8.42 -5.57 -10.33
C LEU A 136 -8.14 -4.43 -11.31
N HIS A 137 -9.07 -4.14 -12.23
CA HIS A 137 -8.99 -3.00 -13.14
C HIS A 137 -8.94 -1.66 -12.39
N ALA A 138 -9.79 -1.46 -11.38
CA ALA A 138 -9.77 -0.27 -10.55
C ALA A 138 -8.45 -0.10 -9.78
N ARG A 139 -7.87 -1.21 -9.30
CA ARG A 139 -6.51 -1.18 -8.69
C ARG A 139 -5.43 -0.79 -9.71
N ALA A 140 -5.53 -1.25 -10.95
CA ALA A 140 -4.61 -0.86 -12.01
C ALA A 140 -4.74 0.64 -12.33
N GLN A 141 -5.97 1.17 -12.41
CA GLN A 141 -6.23 2.60 -12.52
C GLN A 141 -5.55 3.40 -11.38
N ALA A 142 -5.71 2.95 -10.13
CA ALA A 142 -5.09 3.62 -8.99
C ALA A 142 -3.54 3.61 -9.06
N VAL A 143 -2.93 2.54 -9.60
CA VAL A 143 -1.47 2.45 -9.80
C VAL A 143 -1.02 3.39 -10.91
N LEU A 144 -1.78 3.52 -12.02
CA LEU A 144 -1.50 4.51 -13.07
C LEU A 144 -1.64 5.93 -12.53
N GLY A 145 -2.69 6.23 -11.76
CA GLY A 145 -2.83 7.52 -11.10
C GLY A 145 -1.60 7.88 -10.26
N ARG A 146 -1.08 6.91 -9.49
CA ARG A 146 0.15 7.10 -8.71
C ARG A 146 1.38 7.34 -9.59
N TYR A 147 1.50 6.64 -10.72
CA TYR A 147 2.57 6.88 -11.68
C TYR A 147 2.52 8.30 -12.22
N TYR A 148 1.36 8.76 -12.72
CA TYR A 148 1.20 10.09 -13.26
C TYR A 148 1.43 11.19 -12.22
N ALA A 149 0.98 10.98 -10.98
CA ALA A 149 1.31 11.89 -9.87
C ALA A 149 2.82 11.99 -9.63
N LYS A 150 3.55 10.88 -9.71
CA LYS A 150 5.01 10.86 -9.54
C LYS A 150 5.78 11.58 -10.65
N VAL A 151 5.28 11.55 -11.88
CA VAL A 151 5.90 12.28 -13.00
C VAL A 151 5.41 13.73 -13.13
N GLY A 152 4.47 14.14 -12.28
CA GLY A 152 3.96 15.51 -12.22
C GLY A 152 2.80 15.80 -13.15
N ASP A 153 2.24 14.79 -13.81
CA ASP A 153 1.04 14.93 -14.65
C ASP A 153 -0.21 14.77 -13.76
N LEU A 154 -0.50 15.83 -13.01
CA LEU A 154 -1.51 15.80 -11.95
C LEU A 154 -2.95 15.70 -12.48
N ASP A 155 -3.20 16.21 -13.69
CA ASP A 155 -4.53 16.12 -14.31
C ASP A 155 -4.84 14.67 -14.74
N VAL A 156 -3.87 14.00 -15.36
CA VAL A 156 -4.01 12.58 -15.72
C VAL A 156 -4.09 11.70 -14.48
N ALA A 157 -3.29 12.00 -13.44
CA ALA A 157 -3.38 11.30 -12.18
C ALA A 157 -4.77 11.39 -11.53
N SER A 158 -5.33 12.60 -11.49
CA SER A 158 -6.68 12.85 -10.97
C SER A 158 -7.75 12.06 -11.73
N HIS A 159 -7.65 12.02 -13.08
CA HIS A 159 -8.57 11.25 -13.91
C HIS A 159 -8.54 9.75 -13.57
N HIS A 160 -7.34 9.15 -13.50
CA HIS A 160 -7.19 7.74 -13.15
C HIS A 160 -7.71 7.42 -11.74
N TYR A 161 -7.44 8.28 -10.75
CA TYR A 161 -7.98 8.09 -9.41
C TYR A 161 -9.50 8.22 -9.36
N SER A 162 -10.10 9.14 -10.12
CA SER A 162 -11.57 9.26 -10.19
C SER A 162 -12.21 8.01 -10.78
N GLN A 163 -11.65 7.46 -11.87
CA GLN A 163 -12.14 6.20 -12.45
C GLN A 163 -12.00 5.01 -11.48
N ALA A 164 -10.89 4.95 -10.73
CA ALA A 164 -10.70 3.92 -9.72
C ALA A 164 -11.72 4.06 -8.58
N LEU A 165 -11.99 5.29 -8.13
CA LEU A 165 -12.95 5.57 -7.06
C LEU A 165 -14.37 5.18 -7.46
N ASP A 166 -14.80 5.53 -8.67
CA ASP A 166 -16.12 5.18 -9.21
C ASP A 166 -16.32 3.65 -9.20
N ALA A 167 -15.33 2.91 -9.69
CA ALA A 167 -15.38 1.45 -9.73
C ALA A 167 -15.38 0.83 -8.32
N MET A 168 -14.58 1.35 -7.38
CA MET A 168 -14.59 0.85 -5.99
C MET A 168 -15.89 1.17 -5.26
N ASN A 169 -16.52 2.29 -5.58
CA ASN A 169 -17.84 2.64 -5.05
C ASN A 169 -18.91 1.66 -5.52
N GLU A 170 -18.92 1.26 -6.80
CA GLU A 170 -19.83 0.25 -7.34
C GLU A 170 -19.65 -1.11 -6.65
N GLU A 171 -18.41 -1.50 -6.36
CA GLU A 171 -18.07 -2.78 -5.71
C GLU A 171 -18.26 -2.75 -4.19
N GLY A 172 -18.41 -1.57 -3.58
CA GLY A 172 -18.56 -1.41 -2.13
C GLY A 172 -17.28 -1.67 -1.33
N ASP A 173 -16.09 -1.55 -1.93
CA ASP A 173 -14.79 -1.68 -1.24
C ASP A 173 -14.46 -0.37 -0.49
N ILE A 174 -15.04 -0.23 0.70
CA ILE A 174 -14.91 0.97 1.55
C ILE A 174 -13.46 1.33 1.84
N LEU A 175 -12.60 0.35 2.10
CA LEU A 175 -11.20 0.62 2.42
C LEU A 175 -10.46 1.19 1.20
N ALA A 176 -10.64 0.59 0.03
CA ALA A 176 -10.05 1.07 -1.20
C ALA A 176 -10.59 2.47 -1.57
N MET A 177 -11.89 2.71 -1.40
CA MET A 177 -12.50 4.04 -1.61
C MET A 177 -11.80 5.11 -0.77
N VAL A 178 -11.64 4.88 0.53
CA VAL A 178 -10.97 5.81 1.43
C VAL A 178 -9.52 6.05 1.01
N ASP A 179 -8.78 4.98 0.72
CA ASP A 179 -7.37 5.08 0.30
C ASP A 179 -7.22 5.85 -1.03
N ILE A 180 -8.10 5.62 -2.02
CA ILE A 180 -8.07 6.34 -3.31
C ILE A 180 -8.48 7.80 -3.12
N THR A 181 -9.49 8.09 -2.30
CA THR A 181 -9.90 9.48 -2.00
C THR A 181 -8.77 10.26 -1.34
N ILE A 182 -7.97 9.63 -0.48
CA ILE A 182 -6.75 10.24 0.09
C ILE A 182 -5.77 10.61 -1.04
N LEU A 183 -5.50 9.69 -1.97
CA LEU A 183 -4.58 9.91 -3.07
C LEU A 183 -5.05 11.03 -4.01
N LEU A 184 -6.35 11.08 -4.31
CA LEU A 184 -6.94 12.16 -5.08
C LEU A 184 -6.80 13.52 -4.38
N GLY A 185 -7.08 13.57 -3.09
CA GLY A 185 -6.87 14.78 -2.28
C GLY A 185 -5.40 15.22 -2.24
N GLU A 186 -4.42 14.29 -2.20
CA GLU A 186 -2.99 14.61 -2.31
C GLU A 186 -2.65 15.25 -3.65
N VAL A 187 -3.14 14.71 -4.76
CA VAL A 187 -2.94 15.27 -6.11
C VAL A 187 -3.54 16.68 -6.22
N LEU A 188 -4.73 16.90 -5.65
CA LEU A 188 -5.35 18.22 -5.62
C LEU A 188 -4.53 19.21 -4.78
N GLN A 189 -4.01 18.77 -3.64
CA GLN A 189 -3.11 19.58 -2.81
C GLN A 189 -1.83 19.96 -3.56
N ASP A 190 -1.20 19.00 -4.25
CA ASP A 190 0.02 19.24 -5.04
C ASP A 190 -0.25 20.15 -6.24
N SER A 191 -1.49 20.16 -6.76
CA SER A 191 -1.96 21.13 -7.77
C SER A 191 -2.29 22.50 -7.21
N GLY A 192 -2.13 22.72 -5.90
CA GLY A 192 -2.47 23.98 -5.21
C GLY A 192 -3.96 24.17 -4.91
N LYS A 193 -4.81 23.18 -5.20
CA LYS A 193 -6.26 23.20 -4.97
C LYS A 193 -6.61 22.74 -3.56
N ASN A 194 -6.11 23.48 -2.56
CA ASN A 194 -6.19 23.09 -1.14
C ASN A 194 -7.64 22.97 -0.62
N ASP A 195 -8.57 23.80 -1.11
CA ASP A 195 -9.96 23.75 -0.67
C ASP A 195 -10.65 22.46 -1.17
N GLU A 196 -10.44 22.10 -2.45
CA GLU A 196 -10.94 20.85 -3.03
C GLU A 196 -10.31 19.63 -2.32
N ALA A 197 -9.01 19.65 -2.08
CA ALA A 197 -8.32 18.60 -1.31
C ALA A 197 -8.92 18.43 0.09
N MET A 198 -9.23 19.54 0.77
CA MET A 198 -9.84 19.51 2.11
C MET A 198 -11.23 18.87 2.07
N GLU A 199 -12.03 19.12 1.04
CA GLU A 199 -13.36 18.51 0.89
C GLU A 199 -13.23 16.99 0.74
N HIS A 200 -12.37 16.50 -0.15
CA HIS A 200 -12.11 15.07 -0.32
C HIS A 200 -11.59 14.40 0.97
N PHE A 201 -10.66 15.04 1.68
CA PHE A 201 -10.17 14.48 2.96
C PHE A 201 -11.26 14.43 4.04
N ARG A 202 -12.21 15.40 4.07
CA ARG A 202 -13.33 15.38 5.01
C ARG A 202 -14.33 14.28 4.67
N GLU A 203 -14.66 14.13 3.40
CA GLU A 203 -15.55 13.06 2.94
C GLU A 203 -14.97 11.68 3.28
N ALA A 204 -13.69 11.45 2.96
CA ALA A 204 -13.00 10.22 3.32
C ALA A 204 -12.97 10.00 4.85
N LEU A 205 -12.82 11.08 5.66
CA LEU A 205 -12.82 10.98 7.12
C LEU A 205 -14.18 10.52 7.65
N ILE A 206 -15.27 11.06 7.12
CA ILE A 206 -16.65 10.66 7.50
C ILE A 206 -16.85 9.16 7.20
N ILE A 207 -16.43 8.70 6.02
CA ILE A 207 -16.53 7.29 5.64
C ILE A 207 -15.66 6.41 6.53
N ALA A 208 -14.44 6.83 6.82
CA ALA A 208 -13.52 6.10 7.67
C ALA A 208 -14.01 5.99 9.14
N GLU A 209 -14.58 7.07 9.67
CA GLU A 209 -15.19 7.09 11.02
C GLU A 209 -16.41 6.18 11.11
N ALA A 210 -17.28 6.21 10.10
CA ALA A 210 -18.46 5.34 10.03
C ALA A 210 -18.12 3.84 9.99
N ASN A 211 -16.93 3.48 9.49
CA ASN A 211 -16.47 2.11 9.35
C ASN A 211 -15.33 1.72 10.31
N ASP A 212 -15.03 2.53 11.31
CA ASP A 212 -13.97 2.33 12.32
C ASP A 212 -12.57 2.04 11.72
N LEU A 213 -12.25 2.67 10.58
CA LEU A 213 -10.96 2.54 9.90
C LEU A 213 -9.88 3.39 10.61
N ARG A 214 -9.51 2.99 11.82
CA ARG A 214 -8.69 3.79 12.75
C ARG A 214 -7.36 4.28 12.15
N MET A 215 -6.68 3.47 11.35
CA MET A 215 -5.42 3.87 10.71
C MET A 215 -5.68 4.99 9.69
N GLN A 216 -6.70 4.84 8.83
CA GLN A 216 -7.10 5.84 7.83
C GLN A 216 -7.58 7.14 8.49
N ILE A 217 -8.32 7.05 9.59
CA ILE A 217 -8.71 8.23 10.40
C ILE A 217 -7.47 9.03 10.81
N GLY A 218 -6.45 8.36 11.35
CA GLY A 218 -5.20 9.02 11.74
C GLY A 218 -4.47 9.69 10.57
N GLU A 219 -4.38 9.00 9.42
CA GLU A 219 -3.78 9.53 8.19
C GLU A 219 -4.55 10.74 7.65
N LEU A 220 -5.88 10.66 7.56
CA LEU A 220 -6.74 11.75 7.10
C LEU A 220 -6.64 12.98 7.97
N LEU A 221 -6.57 12.81 9.28
CA LEU A 221 -6.37 13.93 10.21
C LEU A 221 -5.01 14.63 9.99
N ILE A 222 -3.94 13.88 9.64
CA ILE A 222 -2.67 14.48 9.23
C ILE A 222 -2.84 15.30 7.95
N ARG A 223 -3.54 14.77 6.93
CA ARG A 223 -3.78 15.45 5.65
C ARG A 223 -4.61 16.72 5.84
N LEU A 224 -5.71 16.64 6.59
CA LEU A 224 -6.52 17.80 6.96
C LEU A 224 -5.69 18.87 7.70
N GLY A 225 -4.78 18.44 8.57
CA GLY A 225 -3.84 19.36 9.21
C GLY A 225 -2.89 20.04 8.23
N SER A 226 -2.49 19.37 7.12
CA SER A 226 -1.60 19.98 6.12
C SER A 226 -2.27 21.05 5.26
N VAL A 227 -3.58 20.89 4.96
CA VAL A 227 -4.38 21.84 4.16
C VAL A 227 -5.19 22.81 5.03
N ALA A 228 -5.07 22.75 6.34
CA ALA A 228 -5.83 23.61 7.25
C ALA A 228 -5.54 25.10 7.04
N PRO A 229 -6.56 25.98 6.95
CA PRO A 229 -6.39 27.38 6.61
C PRO A 229 -5.70 28.18 7.71
N ASP A 230 -5.76 27.71 8.95
CA ASP A 230 -5.19 28.39 10.10
C ASP A 230 -4.49 27.46 11.08
N LYS A 231 -3.64 28.03 11.93
CA LYS A 231 -2.83 27.29 12.91
C LYS A 231 -3.70 26.54 13.94
N SER A 232 -4.84 27.10 14.32
CA SER A 232 -5.72 26.52 15.34
C SER A 232 -6.30 25.19 14.84
N ARG A 233 -6.88 25.19 13.63
CA ARG A 233 -7.43 23.98 13.00
C ARG A 233 -6.36 22.96 12.71
N ARG A 234 -5.17 23.40 12.25
CA ARG A 234 -4.01 22.52 12.06
C ARG A 234 -3.66 21.76 13.34
N MET A 235 -3.58 22.49 14.45
CA MET A 235 -3.25 21.88 15.73
C MET A 235 -4.33 20.94 16.22
N GLU A 236 -5.61 21.27 16.05
CA GLU A 236 -6.72 20.39 16.38
C GLU A 236 -6.64 19.05 15.66
N TYR A 237 -6.49 19.08 14.32
CA TYR A 237 -6.36 17.87 13.53
C TYR A 237 -5.16 17.01 13.94
N LEU A 238 -3.99 17.64 14.14
CA LEU A 238 -2.77 16.91 14.53
C LEU A 238 -2.89 16.30 15.95
N GLN A 239 -3.56 16.97 16.89
CA GLN A 239 -3.80 16.42 18.22
C GLN A 239 -4.75 15.23 18.17
N ARG A 240 -5.81 15.28 17.37
CA ARG A 240 -6.71 14.16 17.13
C ARG A 240 -5.97 12.98 16.49
N ALA A 241 -5.14 13.22 15.48
CA ALA A 241 -4.29 12.18 14.86
C ALA A 241 -3.39 11.52 15.89
N LEU A 242 -2.76 12.31 16.77
CA LEU A 242 -1.88 11.78 17.82
C LEU A 242 -2.64 10.89 18.81
N ALA A 243 -3.88 11.24 19.16
CA ALA A 243 -4.73 10.44 20.03
C ALA A 243 -5.04 9.08 19.38
N VAL A 244 -5.47 9.07 18.12
CA VAL A 244 -5.76 7.86 17.36
C VAL A 244 -4.54 6.94 17.29
N PHE A 245 -3.35 7.45 16.91
CA PHE A 245 -2.15 6.62 16.83
C PHE A 245 -1.64 6.14 18.20
N ARG A 246 -1.96 6.87 19.27
CA ARG A 246 -1.67 6.42 20.65
C ARG A 246 -2.52 5.21 21.03
N GLU A 247 -3.82 5.25 20.73
CA GLU A 247 -4.74 4.13 20.96
C GLU A 247 -4.32 2.88 20.17
N LEU A 248 -3.86 3.07 18.93
CA LEU A 248 -3.33 2.00 18.08
C LEU A 248 -1.94 1.48 18.49
N GLY A 249 -1.23 2.16 19.38
CA GLY A 249 0.16 1.84 19.69
C GLY A 249 1.14 2.08 18.53
N ALA A 250 0.76 2.90 17.55
CA ALA A 250 1.52 3.16 16.32
C ALA A 250 2.69 4.14 16.55
N LYS A 251 3.74 3.69 17.25
CA LYS A 251 4.86 4.51 17.73
C LYS A 251 5.54 5.34 16.62
N SER A 252 5.70 4.80 15.42
CA SER A 252 6.32 5.50 14.30
C SER A 252 5.47 6.70 13.85
N ARG A 253 4.15 6.49 13.68
CA ARG A 253 3.21 7.54 13.31
C ARG A 253 3.07 8.61 14.40
N MET A 254 3.09 8.20 15.67
CA MET A 254 3.09 9.15 16.79
C MET A 254 4.29 10.11 16.71
N ARG A 255 5.50 9.60 16.43
CA ARG A 255 6.70 10.45 16.29
C ARG A 255 6.58 11.42 15.12
N GLU A 256 6.07 10.96 13.97
CA GLU A 256 5.83 11.82 12.81
C GLU A 256 4.87 12.96 13.15
N VAL A 257 3.73 12.65 13.76
CA VAL A 257 2.75 13.67 14.16
C VAL A 257 3.34 14.63 15.19
N GLN A 258 4.09 14.15 16.18
CA GLN A 258 4.78 14.99 17.17
C GLN A 258 5.74 15.99 16.51
N THR A 259 6.47 15.56 15.48
CA THR A 259 7.33 16.47 14.70
C THR A 259 6.51 17.54 13.98
N LYS A 260 5.39 17.16 13.34
CA LYS A 260 4.48 18.11 12.68
C LYS A 260 3.87 19.11 13.68
N VAL A 261 3.47 18.66 14.87
CA VAL A 261 2.98 19.51 15.96
C VAL A 261 4.07 20.49 16.39
N HIS A 262 5.29 20.02 16.62
CA HIS A 262 6.43 20.88 16.99
C HIS A 262 6.68 21.96 15.94
N ASN A 263 6.73 21.60 14.66
CA ASN A 263 6.92 22.54 13.56
C ASN A 263 5.78 23.58 13.48
N ALA A 264 4.53 23.14 13.65
CA ALA A 264 3.37 24.02 13.66
C ALA A 264 3.42 25.03 14.85
N VAL A 265 3.93 24.63 16.01
CA VAL A 265 4.13 25.51 17.16
C VAL A 265 5.19 26.56 16.86
N MET A 266 6.32 26.14 16.26
CA MET A 266 7.46 27.00 15.94
C MET A 266 7.24 27.90 14.71
N GLY A 267 6.11 27.77 14.01
CA GLY A 267 5.81 28.57 12.80
C GLY A 267 6.62 28.17 11.58
N ARG A 268 7.04 26.91 11.52
CA ARG A 268 7.79 26.29 10.42
C ARG A 268 6.91 25.38 9.60
#